data_8096b88b92a35edb610152869f363f54
#
_entry.id   8096b88b92a35edb610152869f363f54
#
_cell.length_a   1.000
_cell.length_b   1.000
_cell.length_c   1.000
_cell.angle_alpha   90.00
_cell.angle_beta   90.00
_cell.angle_gamma   90.00
#
_symmetry.space_group_name_H-M   'P 1'
#
loop_
_entity.id
_entity.type
_entity.pdbx_description
1 polymer ?
#
loop_
_entity_poly.entity_id
_entity_poly.type
_entity_poly.pdbx_seq_one_letter_code
_entity_poly.pdbx_strand_id
1 'polypeptide(L)'
;MRARLFAVSLAVAAALGQAAAADALKPVYRVDSGSAIVVDRHLVITANGAVKSGGWDKPKLLVIEPSAPEARILKVQFVARPPAPNEVVVQQLLPIVARKVAHLPRYATTEVQIIAETNSVIVQITQ
;
A
#
# COMPACT_ATOMS: atom_id res chain seq x y z
N MET A 1 -28.54 13.19 35.84
CA MET A 1 -28.59 12.61 35.71
C MET A 1 -28.16 12.25 34.78
N ARG A 2 -27.75 12.14 34.41
CA ARG A 2 -27.79 12.06 33.36
C ARG A 2 -26.51 12.33 32.75
N ALA A 3 -25.88 13.15 33.09
CA ALA A 3 -24.66 13.54 32.54
C ALA A 3 -23.68 12.46 32.45
N ARG A 4 -23.75 11.59 33.30
CA ARG A 4 -22.82 10.59 33.34
C ARG A 4 -22.67 9.86 32.13
N LEU A 5 -23.59 9.82 31.37
CA LEU A 5 -23.53 8.99 30.28
C LEU A 5 -22.46 9.31 29.33
N PHE A 6 -22.12 10.53 29.21
CA PHE A 6 -21.24 10.85 28.24
C PHE A 6 -19.91 10.35 28.42
N ALA A 7 -19.45 10.35 29.50
CA ALA A 7 -18.09 9.98 29.77
C ALA A 7 -17.75 8.64 29.17
N VAL A 8 -18.70 7.82 29.14
CA VAL A 8 -18.46 6.49 28.66
C VAL A 8 -18.17 6.47 27.20
N SER A 9 -18.86 7.24 26.46
CA SER A 9 -18.68 7.22 25.05
C SER A 9 -17.31 7.65 24.63
N LEU A 10 -16.76 8.57 25.33
CA LEU A 10 -15.47 9.02 24.99
C LEU A 10 -14.42 7.97 25.11
N ALA A 11 -14.49 7.18 26.09
CA ALA A 11 -13.49 6.16 26.30
C ALA A 11 -13.48 5.14 25.17
N VAL A 12 -14.61 4.84 24.68
CA VAL A 12 -14.70 3.86 23.61
C VAL A 12 -14.05 4.38 22.34
N ALA A 13 -14.28 5.60 22.03
CA ALA A 13 -13.72 6.17 20.82
C ALA A 13 -12.20 6.15 20.85
N ALA A 14 -11.62 6.40 21.97
CA ALA A 14 -10.18 6.40 22.07
C ALA A 14 -9.59 5.02 21.81
N ALA A 15 -10.22 4.02 22.30
CA ALA A 15 -9.73 2.67 22.11
C ALA A 15 -9.72 2.26 20.65
N LEU A 16 -10.74 2.63 19.92
CA LEU A 16 -10.78 2.30 18.51
C LEU A 16 -9.68 2.98 17.71
N GLY A 17 -9.36 4.19 18.04
CA GLY A 17 -8.31 4.90 17.36
C GLY A 17 -6.97 4.23 17.54
N GLN A 18 -6.69 3.74 18.70
CA GLN A 18 -5.43 3.07 18.96
C GLN A 18 -5.30 1.76 18.18
N ALA A 19 -6.34 1.01 18.10
CA ALA A 19 -6.31 -0.24 17.38
C ALA A 19 -6.04 0.00 15.89
N ALA A 20 -6.64 1.00 15.32
CA ALA A 20 -6.43 1.31 13.92
C ALA A 20 -4.98 1.71 13.64
N ALA A 21 -4.39 2.47 14.54
CA ALA A 21 -3.03 2.92 14.35
C ALA A 21 -2.03 1.76 14.39
N ALA A 22 -2.29 0.75 15.19
CA ALA A 22 -1.38 -0.37 15.34
C ALA A 22 -1.20 -1.16 14.05
N ASP A 23 -2.21 -1.14 13.18
CA ASP A 23 -2.15 -1.91 11.93
C ASP A 23 -1.92 -1.04 10.71
N ALA A 24 -1.50 0.20 10.90
CA ALA A 24 -1.34 1.13 9.80
C ALA A 24 -0.22 0.69 8.86
N LEU A 25 -0.49 0.75 7.57
CA LEU A 25 0.49 0.47 6.54
C LEU A 25 1.20 1.77 6.17
N LYS A 26 2.46 1.67 5.78
CA LYS A 26 3.24 2.82 5.36
C LYS A 26 3.94 2.54 4.05
N PRO A 27 4.23 3.56 3.25
CA PRO A 27 4.95 3.35 1.99
C PRO A 27 6.31 2.71 2.25
N VAL A 28 6.69 1.79 1.36
CA VAL A 28 8.05 1.25 1.43
C VAL A 28 9.02 2.34 1.00
N TYR A 29 10.29 2.19 1.35
CA TYR A 29 11.27 3.24 1.12
C TYR A 29 11.43 3.58 -0.35
N ARG A 30 11.58 2.57 -1.20
CA ARG A 30 11.73 2.82 -2.63
C ARG A 30 11.21 1.64 -3.44
N VAL A 31 10.88 1.90 -4.70
CA VAL A 31 10.53 0.84 -5.64
C VAL A 31 11.64 0.80 -6.71
N ASP A 32 12.14 -0.40 -6.99
CA ASP A 32 13.22 -0.58 -7.96
C ASP A 32 12.70 -0.97 -9.32
N SER A 33 11.70 -1.83 -9.36
CA SER A 33 11.15 -2.30 -10.63
C SER A 33 9.75 -2.83 -10.42
N GLY A 34 9.05 -3.06 -11.51
CA GLY A 34 7.73 -3.64 -11.43
C GLY A 34 7.30 -4.21 -12.77
N SER A 35 6.18 -4.90 -12.75
CA SER A 35 5.57 -5.41 -13.97
C SER A 35 4.05 -5.37 -13.84
N ALA A 36 3.38 -5.30 -14.98
CA ALA A 36 1.93 -5.32 -15.03
C ALA A 36 1.54 -6.18 -16.24
N ILE A 37 0.91 -7.31 -15.99
CA ILE A 37 0.60 -8.29 -17.01
C ILE A 37 -0.87 -8.68 -16.92
N VAL A 38 -1.53 -8.82 -18.06
CA VAL A 38 -2.92 -9.28 -18.10
C VAL A 38 -2.94 -10.79 -18.23
N VAL A 39 -3.61 -11.45 -17.28
CA VAL A 39 -3.76 -12.91 -17.28
C VAL A 39 -5.22 -13.22 -16.95
N ASP A 40 -5.90 -13.93 -17.84
CA ASP A 40 -7.30 -14.33 -17.63
C ASP A 40 -8.20 -13.17 -17.23
N ARG A 41 -8.07 -12.05 -17.93
CA ARG A 41 -8.87 -10.84 -17.71
C ARG A 41 -8.59 -10.17 -16.37
N HIS A 42 -7.49 -10.53 -15.73
CA HIS A 42 -7.04 -9.86 -14.50
C HIS A 42 -5.71 -9.19 -14.74
N LEU A 43 -5.49 -8.11 -14.03
CA LEU A 43 -4.24 -7.40 -14.10
C LEU A 43 -3.37 -7.84 -12.92
N VAL A 44 -2.23 -8.46 -13.23
CA VAL A 44 -1.29 -8.92 -12.21
C VAL A 44 -0.15 -7.91 -12.13
N ILE A 45 -0.03 -7.27 -10.97
CA ILE A 45 0.99 -6.24 -10.75
C ILE A 45 1.99 -6.78 -9.73
N THR A 46 3.27 -6.70 -10.06
CA THR A 46 4.34 -7.11 -9.16
C THR A 46 5.27 -5.93 -8.97
N ALA A 47 5.71 -5.68 -7.75
CA ALA A 47 6.64 -4.61 -7.44
C ALA A 47 7.78 -5.13 -6.60
N ASN A 48 8.98 -4.68 -6.94
CA ASN A 48 10.20 -5.00 -6.20
C ASN A 48 10.78 -3.70 -5.68
N GLY A 49 11.13 -3.66 -4.43
CA GLY A 49 11.69 -2.47 -3.84
C GLY A 49 12.49 -2.77 -2.60
N ALA A 50 12.65 -1.79 -1.75
CA ALA A 50 13.45 -1.92 -0.54
C ALA A 50 12.83 -1.17 0.62
N VAL A 51 13.09 -1.67 1.82
CA VAL A 51 12.72 -1.02 3.08
C VAL A 51 14.01 -0.69 3.84
N LYS A 52 13.91 0.23 4.80
CA LYS A 52 15.10 0.76 5.48
C LYS A 52 15.59 -0.11 6.64
N SER A 53 14.84 -1.11 7.01
CA SER A 53 15.22 -1.95 8.15
C SER A 53 14.57 -3.31 8.04
N GLY A 54 14.97 -4.23 8.89
CA GLY A 54 14.23 -5.47 9.06
C GLY A 54 12.92 -5.21 9.79
N GLY A 55 12.10 -6.25 9.92
CA GLY A 55 10.86 -6.14 10.67
C GLY A 55 9.65 -5.69 9.88
N TRP A 56 9.81 -5.26 8.65
CA TRP A 56 8.68 -4.92 7.78
C TRP A 56 8.04 -6.21 7.26
N ASP A 57 6.72 -6.25 7.23
CA ASP A 57 6.01 -7.42 6.70
C ASP A 57 4.72 -7.00 6.02
N LYS A 58 3.99 -7.97 5.50
CA LYS A 58 2.70 -7.77 4.84
C LYS A 58 2.76 -6.74 3.72
N PRO A 59 3.69 -6.90 2.77
CA PRO A 59 3.75 -5.96 1.64
C PRO A 59 2.48 -6.06 0.81
N LYS A 60 2.00 -4.91 0.37
CA LYS A 60 0.76 -4.81 -0.41
C LYS A 60 0.86 -3.73 -1.45
N LEU A 61 0.08 -3.89 -2.50
CA LEU A 61 -0.11 -2.85 -3.51
C LEU A 61 -1.56 -2.38 -3.40
N LEU A 62 -1.74 -1.11 -3.08
CA LEU A 62 -3.07 -0.53 -2.91
C LEU A 62 -3.41 0.30 -4.15
N VAL A 63 -4.46 -0.09 -4.84
CA VAL A 63 -4.89 0.58 -6.06
C VAL A 63 -5.61 1.87 -5.71
N ILE A 64 -5.20 2.96 -6.34
CA ILE A 64 -5.89 4.24 -6.23
C ILE A 64 -6.79 4.36 -7.44
N GLU A 65 -8.09 4.41 -7.23
CA GLU A 65 -9.04 4.46 -8.33
C GLU A 65 -8.84 5.72 -9.16
N PRO A 66 -8.87 5.63 -10.48
CA PRO A 66 -8.73 6.82 -11.30
C PRO A 66 -9.93 7.75 -11.10
N SER A 67 -9.65 9.04 -11.10
CA SER A 67 -10.69 10.04 -10.89
C SER A 67 -11.36 10.47 -12.18
N ALA A 68 -10.85 10.07 -13.33
CA ALA A 68 -11.40 10.48 -14.62
C ALA A 68 -11.42 9.31 -15.59
N PRO A 69 -12.43 9.23 -16.47
CA PRO A 69 -12.52 8.11 -17.42
C PRO A 69 -11.37 8.06 -18.43
N GLU A 70 -10.75 9.21 -18.71
CA GLU A 70 -9.65 9.25 -19.66
C GLU A 70 -8.29 8.99 -19.02
N ALA A 71 -8.26 8.65 -17.76
CA ALA A 71 -7.00 8.36 -17.08
C ALA A 71 -6.35 7.12 -17.68
N ARG A 72 -5.11 7.26 -18.15
CA ARG A 72 -4.37 6.16 -18.76
C ARG A 72 -3.42 5.47 -17.82
N ILE A 73 -3.16 6.07 -16.66
CA ILE A 73 -2.22 5.54 -15.68
C ILE A 73 -2.99 5.12 -14.46
N LEU A 74 -2.83 3.86 -14.07
CA LEU A 74 -3.39 3.35 -12.83
C LEU A 74 -2.34 3.54 -11.76
N LYS A 75 -2.69 4.25 -10.69
CA LYS A 75 -1.75 4.50 -9.59
C LYS A 75 -1.90 3.45 -8.52
N VAL A 76 -0.77 2.94 -8.05
CA VAL A 76 -0.74 1.89 -7.04
C VAL A 76 0.29 2.28 -6.00
N GLN A 77 -0.09 2.22 -4.72
CA GLN A 77 0.84 2.51 -3.62
C GLN A 77 1.48 1.22 -3.14
N PHE A 78 2.79 1.21 -3.04
CA PHE A 78 3.55 0.07 -2.54
C PHE A 78 3.77 0.30 -1.05
N VAL A 79 3.07 -0.45 -0.23
CA VAL A 79 3.07 -0.25 1.22
C VAL A 79 3.37 -1.56 1.93
N ALA A 80 3.74 -1.45 3.20
CA ALA A 80 3.94 -2.63 4.04
C ALA A 80 3.75 -2.21 5.50
N ARG A 81 3.66 -3.18 6.38
CA ARG A 81 3.54 -2.89 7.80
C ARG A 81 4.94 -2.69 8.38
N PRO A 82 5.23 -1.53 8.96
CA PRO A 82 6.54 -1.28 9.55
C PRO A 82 6.72 -2.06 10.86
N PRO A 83 7.96 -2.21 11.34
CA PRO A 83 8.18 -2.84 12.63
C PRO A 83 7.60 -1.98 13.76
N ALA A 84 7.30 -2.60 14.87
CA ALA A 84 6.79 -1.89 16.03
C ALA A 84 7.86 -0.90 16.55
N PRO A 85 7.45 0.22 17.13
CA PRO A 85 8.42 1.24 17.55
C PRO A 85 9.47 0.73 18.54
N ASN A 86 9.14 -0.29 19.34
CA ASN A 86 10.06 -0.84 20.32
C ASN A 86 10.73 -2.13 19.86
N GLU A 87 10.55 -2.51 18.62
CA GLU A 87 11.13 -3.74 18.10
C GLU A 87 12.58 -3.50 17.70
N VAL A 88 13.46 -4.45 18.04
CA VAL A 88 14.87 -4.35 17.67
C VAL A 88 15.03 -4.97 16.30
N VAL A 89 15.50 -4.17 15.34
CA VAL A 89 15.64 -4.64 13.97
C VAL A 89 16.98 -4.18 13.40
N VAL A 90 17.44 -4.86 12.32
CA VAL A 90 18.66 -4.41 11.63
C VAL A 90 18.35 -3.16 10.84
N GLN A 91 19.29 -2.23 10.82
CA GLN A 91 19.15 -0.98 10.10
C GLN A 91 19.91 -1.06 8.79
N GLN A 92 19.30 -1.64 7.78
CA GLN A 92 19.91 -1.71 6.45
C GLN A 92 18.80 -1.89 5.43
N LEU A 93 19.10 -1.54 4.18
CA LEU A 93 18.14 -1.71 3.10
C LEU A 93 17.96 -3.19 2.82
N LEU A 94 16.73 -3.65 2.84
CA LEU A 94 16.38 -5.04 2.58
C LEU A 94 15.35 -5.10 1.46
N PRO A 95 15.43 -6.12 0.60
CA PRO A 95 14.47 -6.23 -0.50
C PRO A 95 13.07 -6.58 0.01
N ILE A 96 12.07 -6.09 -0.71
CA ILE A 96 10.69 -6.41 -0.42
C ILE A 96 9.93 -6.52 -1.74
N VAL A 97 9.00 -7.47 -1.80
CA VAL A 97 8.25 -7.74 -3.02
C VAL A 97 6.77 -7.80 -2.68
N ALA A 98 5.94 -7.21 -3.52
CA ALA A 98 4.49 -7.33 -3.39
C ALA A 98 3.88 -7.69 -4.72
N ARG A 99 2.74 -8.37 -4.67
CA ARG A 99 2.01 -8.77 -5.86
C ARG A 99 0.53 -8.55 -5.62
N LYS A 100 -0.16 -8.09 -6.65
CA LYS A 100 -1.60 -7.85 -6.56
C LYS A 100 -2.27 -8.36 -7.83
N VAL A 101 -3.36 -9.09 -7.65
CA VAL A 101 -4.24 -9.46 -8.76
C VAL A 101 -5.45 -8.57 -8.66
N ALA A 102 -5.68 -7.75 -9.66
CA ALA A 102 -6.76 -6.78 -9.67
C ALA A 102 -7.64 -6.99 -10.89
N HIS A 103 -8.85 -6.42 -10.85
CA HIS A 103 -9.69 -6.44 -12.03
C HIS A 103 -9.10 -5.49 -13.07
N LEU A 104 -9.31 -5.79 -14.34
CA LEU A 104 -8.90 -4.87 -15.39
C LEU A 104 -9.64 -3.56 -15.21
N PRO A 105 -8.94 -2.41 -15.34
CA PRO A 105 -9.61 -1.12 -15.23
C PRO A 105 -10.66 -0.95 -16.30
N ARG A 106 -11.70 -0.20 -15.98
CA ARG A 106 -12.77 0.08 -16.94
C ARG A 106 -12.34 1.05 -18.02
N TYR A 107 -11.34 1.85 -17.75
CA TYR A 107 -10.90 2.89 -18.67
C TYR A 107 -9.73 2.39 -19.50
N ALA A 108 -9.36 3.16 -20.51
CA ALA A 108 -8.27 2.76 -21.41
C ALA A 108 -6.92 2.95 -20.72
N THR A 109 -6.68 2.16 -19.69
CA THR A 109 -5.46 2.23 -18.91
C THR A 109 -4.37 1.43 -19.62
N THR A 110 -3.22 2.04 -19.83
CA THR A 110 -2.10 1.41 -20.52
C THR A 110 -0.86 1.28 -19.65
N GLU A 111 -0.83 1.98 -18.53
CA GLU A 111 0.35 2.03 -17.67
C GLU A 111 -0.04 1.91 -16.21
N VAL A 112 0.89 1.44 -15.40
CA VAL A 112 0.72 1.38 -13.95
C VAL A 112 1.87 2.16 -13.33
N GLN A 113 1.55 3.10 -12.44
CA GLN A 113 2.55 3.82 -11.68
C GLN A 113 2.61 3.25 -10.27
N ILE A 114 3.75 2.70 -9.90
CA ILE A 114 3.96 2.13 -8.58
C ILE A 114 4.69 3.18 -7.74
N ILE A 115 4.05 3.60 -6.66
CA ILE A 115 4.51 4.74 -5.85
C ILE A 115 5.04 4.25 -4.50
N ALA A 116 6.28 4.59 -4.21
CA ALA A 116 6.92 4.33 -2.92
C ALA A 116 7.16 5.66 -2.20
N GLU A 117 7.81 5.62 -1.06
CA GLU A 117 8.04 6.82 -0.27
C GLU A 117 8.94 7.83 -0.98
N THR A 118 10.04 7.37 -1.57
CA THR A 118 11.03 8.29 -2.14
C THR A 118 11.00 8.35 -3.66
N ASN A 119 10.31 7.42 -4.32
CA ASN A 119 10.29 7.41 -5.79
C ASN A 119 9.05 6.68 -6.30
N SER A 120 8.92 6.65 -7.61
CA SER A 120 7.90 5.85 -8.27
C SER A 120 8.44 5.34 -9.60
N VAL A 121 7.83 4.28 -10.13
CA VAL A 121 8.17 3.78 -11.46
C VAL A 121 6.87 3.61 -12.24
N ILE A 122 6.97 3.78 -13.56
CA ILE A 122 5.84 3.58 -14.46
C ILE A 122 6.16 2.37 -15.32
N VAL A 123 5.26 1.40 -15.34
CA VAL A 123 5.43 0.19 -16.14
C VAL A 123 4.28 0.06 -17.12
N GLN A 124 4.60 -0.47 -18.31
CA GLN A 124 3.60 -0.69 -19.33
C GLN A 124 2.82 -1.96 -19.03
N ILE A 125 1.53 -1.93 -19.32
CA ILE A 125 0.71 -3.14 -19.18
C ILE A 125 0.92 -3.99 -20.42
N THR A 126 1.30 -5.25 -20.23
CA THR A 126 1.53 -6.18 -21.32
C THR A 126 0.51 -7.32 -21.26
N GLN A 127 0.33 -7.98 -22.39
CA GLN A 127 -0.63 -9.09 -22.47
C GLN A 127 0.04 -10.38 -22.84
#